data_baa8b379821774f7a90edff37fa3a245
#
_entry.id   baa8b379821774f7a90edff37fa3a245
#
_cell.length_a   1.000
_cell.length_b   1.000
_cell.length_c   1.000
_cell.angle_alpha   90.00
_cell.angle_beta   90.00
_cell.angle_gamma   90.00
#
_symmetry.space_group_name_H-M   'P 1'
#
loop_
_entity.id
_entity.type
_entity.pdbx_description
1 polymer ?
#
loop_
_entity_poly.entity_id
_entity_poly.type
_entity_poly.pdbx_seq_one_letter_code
_entity_poly.pdbx_strand_id
1 'polypeptide(L)'
;MKNSEFVGGLIALSLALPFAVATGSAEPSAKATAETSSLVLLPATSGTGAWVDLLSSTIKTPNGKELFITAAFEAGLFTHTEAEGGDISQAQATVQVRVLLDGAEVNPGPVVYANRIQTLTSHLDDNEEIQLTLDTAGAASFTFVANDVPVGDHTITAQARVVTSGFSDWEALGAVGKGSLTVEEVRMVNGQ
;
A
#
# COMPACT_ATOMS: atom_id res chain seq x y z
N MET A 1 -72.66 20.53 -70.04
CA MET A 1 -72.07 19.22 -70.12
C MET A 1 -70.58 19.39 -70.04
N LYS A 2 -70.00 19.17 -68.90
CA LYS A 2 -68.54 18.91 -68.75
C LYS A 2 -68.27 18.51 -67.28
N ASN A 3 -68.04 17.25 -67.09
CA ASN A 3 -67.69 16.70 -65.78
C ASN A 3 -66.25 17.13 -65.40
N SER A 4 -66.09 17.59 -64.20
CA SER A 4 -64.78 17.84 -63.60
C SER A 4 -64.62 16.90 -62.40
N GLU A 5 -63.78 15.89 -62.59
CA GLU A 5 -63.40 14.98 -61.53
C GLU A 5 -62.37 15.64 -60.59
N PHE A 6 -62.66 15.62 -59.34
CA PHE A 6 -61.78 16.15 -58.32
C PHE A 6 -60.95 14.99 -57.68
N VAL A 7 -59.71 14.90 -58.03
CA VAL A 7 -58.82 13.90 -57.47
C VAL A 7 -58.25 14.46 -56.14
N GLY A 8 -58.74 13.89 -55.07
CA GLY A 8 -58.19 14.23 -53.71
C GLY A 8 -56.87 13.53 -53.43
N GLY A 9 -55.79 14.29 -53.36
CA GLY A 9 -54.48 13.76 -52.93
C GLY A 9 -54.42 13.64 -51.47
N LEU A 10 -54.23 12.41 -50.97
CA LEU A 10 -53.95 12.12 -49.53
C LEU A 10 -52.48 12.35 -49.27
N ILE A 11 -52.11 13.42 -48.51
CA ILE A 11 -50.76 13.67 -48.04
C ILE A 11 -50.56 12.87 -46.72
N ALA A 12 -49.83 11.80 -46.78
CA ALA A 12 -49.42 11.06 -45.61
C ALA A 12 -48.22 11.80 -44.94
N LEU A 13 -48.49 12.48 -43.82
CA LEU A 13 -47.48 13.13 -43.00
C LEU A 13 -46.81 12.06 -42.13
N SER A 14 -45.64 11.55 -42.53
CA SER A 14 -44.82 10.65 -41.72
C SER A 14 -44.10 11.43 -40.64
N LEU A 15 -44.58 11.31 -39.39
CA LEU A 15 -43.91 11.85 -38.20
C LEU A 15 -42.69 10.97 -37.87
N ALA A 16 -41.49 11.37 -38.31
CA ALA A 16 -40.25 10.75 -37.89
C ALA A 16 -39.92 11.24 -36.49
N LEU A 17 -40.14 10.41 -35.46
CA LEU A 17 -39.66 10.64 -34.11
C LEU A 17 -38.15 10.38 -34.09
N PRO A 18 -37.31 11.37 -33.71
CA PRO A 18 -35.90 11.10 -33.50
C PRO A 18 -35.74 10.25 -32.22
N PHE A 19 -35.35 9.01 -32.39
CA PHE A 19 -34.81 8.23 -31.27
C PHE A 19 -33.51 8.89 -30.84
N ALA A 20 -33.54 9.66 -29.74
CA ALA A 20 -32.34 10.08 -29.04
C ALA A 20 -31.72 8.83 -28.40
N VAL A 21 -30.72 8.25 -29.02
CA VAL A 21 -29.82 7.28 -28.38
C VAL A 21 -29.03 8.07 -27.37
N ALA A 22 -29.41 7.97 -26.09
CA ALA A 22 -28.58 8.43 -25.02
C ALA A 22 -27.29 7.56 -25.06
N THR A 23 -26.23 8.10 -25.64
CA THR A 23 -24.88 7.57 -25.47
C THR A 23 -24.49 7.87 -24.03
N GLY A 24 -24.88 6.97 -23.10
CA GLY A 24 -24.31 6.97 -21.79
C GLY A 24 -22.80 6.78 -21.98
N SER A 25 -22.01 7.83 -21.75
CA SER A 25 -20.57 7.67 -21.57
C SER A 25 -20.42 6.73 -20.36
N ALA A 26 -19.99 5.50 -20.61
CA ALA A 26 -19.57 4.64 -19.53
C ALA A 26 -18.42 5.38 -18.84
N GLU A 27 -18.65 5.93 -17.65
CA GLU A 27 -17.56 6.43 -16.83
C GLU A 27 -16.58 5.30 -16.58
N PRO A 28 -15.26 5.56 -16.65
CA PRO A 28 -14.28 4.52 -16.39
C PRO A 28 -14.58 3.89 -15.03
N SER A 29 -14.66 2.56 -14.99
CA SER A 29 -15.04 1.78 -13.81
C SER A 29 -13.95 1.76 -12.73
N ALA A 30 -12.78 2.33 -13.01
CA ALA A 30 -11.63 2.36 -12.09
C ALA A 30 -10.98 3.76 -12.10
N LYS A 31 -10.57 4.20 -10.93
CA LYS A 31 -9.70 5.36 -10.71
C LYS A 31 -8.47 4.88 -9.95
N ALA A 32 -7.33 5.48 -10.25
CA ALA A 32 -6.10 5.20 -9.54
C ALA A 32 -5.38 6.50 -9.21
N THR A 33 -4.66 6.49 -8.10
CA THR A 33 -3.69 7.52 -7.74
C THR A 33 -2.41 6.85 -7.29
N ALA A 34 -1.27 7.52 -7.48
CA ALA A 34 0.03 6.98 -7.08
C ALA A 34 0.95 8.09 -6.60
N GLU A 35 1.71 7.79 -5.55
CA GLU A 35 2.73 8.66 -4.97
C GLU A 35 4.04 7.88 -4.83
N THR A 36 5.17 8.60 -4.80
CA THR A 36 6.51 8.01 -4.64
C THR A 36 7.29 8.71 -3.54
N SER A 37 8.14 7.95 -2.83
CA SER A 37 8.97 8.48 -1.75
C SER A 37 10.46 8.35 -2.01
N SER A 38 11.25 9.07 -1.20
CA SER A 38 12.67 8.91 -1.03
C SER A 38 12.99 8.09 0.24
N LEU A 39 14.28 7.94 0.57
CA LEU A 39 14.73 7.27 1.79
C LEU A 39 14.20 7.94 3.06
N VAL A 40 13.64 7.14 3.96
CA VAL A 40 13.23 7.51 5.32
C VAL A 40 13.94 6.61 6.31
N LEU A 41 14.75 7.19 7.18
CA LEU A 41 15.35 6.47 8.31
C LEU A 41 14.29 6.33 9.41
N LEU A 42 14.08 5.11 9.86
CA LEU A 42 13.18 4.84 10.99
C LEU A 42 13.92 5.15 12.30
N PRO A 43 13.25 5.76 13.29
CA PRO A 43 13.88 6.05 14.55
C PRO A 43 14.46 4.80 15.19
N ALA A 44 15.74 4.84 15.53
CA ALA A 44 16.39 3.78 16.30
C ALA A 44 15.72 3.65 17.67
N THR A 45 15.41 2.42 18.08
CA THR A 45 14.76 2.15 19.37
C THR A 45 15.12 0.75 19.83
N SER A 46 15.14 0.53 21.13
CA SER A 46 15.08 -0.81 21.70
C SER A 46 13.62 -1.14 21.94
N GLY A 47 13.11 -2.17 21.28
CA GLY A 47 11.71 -2.54 21.33
C GLY A 47 10.91 -2.06 20.10
N THR A 48 9.65 -1.69 20.32
CA THR A 48 8.74 -1.26 19.25
C THR A 48 8.82 0.24 19.03
N GLY A 49 9.30 0.64 17.86
CA GLY A 49 9.35 2.03 17.44
C GLY A 49 8.00 2.65 17.13
N ALA A 50 7.96 3.98 17.08
CA ALA A 50 6.78 4.72 16.65
C ALA A 50 6.53 4.54 15.14
N TRP A 51 5.27 4.66 14.72
CA TRP A 51 4.91 4.73 13.32
C TRP A 51 5.34 6.07 12.71
N VAL A 52 5.92 6.01 11.51
CA VAL A 52 6.36 7.16 10.72
C VAL A 52 5.61 7.17 9.41
N ASP A 53 5.06 8.31 9.03
CA ASP A 53 4.40 8.50 7.74
C ASP A 53 5.44 8.44 6.61
N LEU A 54 5.21 7.61 5.62
CA LEU A 54 6.06 7.45 4.43
C LEU A 54 5.50 8.20 3.23
N LEU A 55 4.25 7.91 2.90
CA LEU A 55 3.53 8.45 1.75
C LEU A 55 2.07 8.67 2.09
N SER A 56 1.49 9.69 1.49
CA SER A 56 0.05 9.95 1.57
C SER A 56 -0.50 10.28 0.19
N SER A 57 -1.66 9.75 -0.13
CA SER A 57 -2.36 10.00 -1.38
C SER A 57 -3.85 10.21 -1.13
N THR A 58 -4.53 10.91 -2.04
CA THR A 58 -5.97 11.16 -1.94
C THR A 58 -6.69 10.55 -3.14
N ILE A 59 -7.80 9.86 -2.88
CA ILE A 59 -8.70 9.34 -3.91
C ILE A 59 -10.13 9.79 -3.61
N LYS A 60 -10.90 10.07 -4.66
CA LYS A 60 -12.32 10.40 -4.54
C LYS A 60 -13.17 9.23 -5.03
N THR A 61 -13.99 8.67 -4.15
CA THR A 61 -14.95 7.61 -4.47
C THR A 61 -16.33 8.21 -4.78
N PRO A 62 -16.86 8.06 -6.01
CA PRO A 62 -18.17 8.60 -6.39
C PRO A 62 -19.34 7.77 -5.89
N ASN A 63 -19.10 6.51 -5.54
CA ASN A 63 -20.06 5.54 -4.98
C ASN A 63 -19.34 4.71 -3.92
N GLY A 64 -20.08 3.97 -3.08
CA GLY A 64 -19.48 2.97 -2.21
C GLY A 64 -18.67 1.96 -3.03
N LYS A 65 -17.40 1.81 -2.71
CA LYS A 65 -16.41 1.01 -3.45
C LYS A 65 -15.46 0.31 -2.50
N GLU A 66 -14.73 -0.61 -3.07
CA GLU A 66 -13.56 -1.21 -2.45
C GLU A 66 -12.30 -0.52 -2.99
N LEU A 67 -11.26 -0.42 -2.16
CA LEU A 67 -9.96 0.08 -2.58
C LEU A 67 -8.91 -1.02 -2.46
N PHE A 68 -8.15 -1.23 -3.53
CA PHE A 68 -6.88 -1.94 -3.50
C PHE A 68 -5.76 -0.91 -3.32
N ILE A 69 -5.01 -1.07 -2.25
CA ILE A 69 -3.97 -0.13 -1.83
C ILE A 69 -2.65 -0.89 -1.81
N THR A 70 -1.84 -0.69 -2.85
CA THR A 70 -0.54 -1.33 -2.95
C THR A 70 0.53 -0.40 -2.41
N ALA A 71 1.20 -0.84 -1.34
CA ALA A 71 2.37 -0.20 -0.79
C ALA A 71 3.61 -1.02 -1.20
N ALA A 72 4.56 -0.41 -1.90
CA ALA A 72 5.79 -1.05 -2.33
C ALA A 72 6.97 -0.19 -1.90
N PHE A 73 7.92 -0.78 -1.14
CA PHE A 73 9.06 -0.06 -0.59
C PHE A 73 10.32 -0.92 -0.61
N GLU A 74 11.47 -0.27 -0.73
CA GLU A 74 12.74 -0.85 -0.32
C GLU A 74 12.80 -0.82 1.20
N ALA A 75 13.16 -1.93 1.85
CA ALA A 75 13.38 -2.03 3.28
C ALA A 75 14.82 -2.46 3.54
N GLY A 76 15.51 -1.70 4.37
CA GLY A 76 16.87 -1.97 4.80
C GLY A 76 16.93 -2.34 6.28
N LEU A 77 17.78 -3.30 6.61
CA LEU A 77 18.07 -3.72 7.98
C LEU A 77 19.59 -3.72 8.23
N PHE A 78 19.97 -3.15 9.36
CA PHE A 78 21.31 -3.26 9.93
C PHE A 78 21.21 -4.04 11.23
N THR A 79 22.13 -4.99 11.44
CA THR A 79 22.32 -5.68 12.74
C THR A 79 23.79 -5.83 13.03
N HIS A 80 24.16 -5.59 14.28
CA HIS A 80 25.50 -5.78 14.82
C HIS A 80 25.40 -6.62 16.08
N THR A 81 26.28 -7.58 16.22
CA THR A 81 26.43 -8.42 17.41
C THR A 81 27.90 -8.57 17.75
N GLU A 82 28.21 -8.58 19.05
CA GLU A 82 29.54 -8.75 19.60
C GLU A 82 29.50 -9.83 20.69
N ALA A 83 30.48 -10.71 20.71
CA ALA A 83 30.56 -11.78 21.68
C ALA A 83 32.05 -12.02 22.09
N GLU A 84 32.32 -12.10 23.38
CA GLU A 84 33.61 -12.39 23.98
C GLU A 84 33.60 -13.82 24.55
N GLY A 85 34.78 -14.44 24.65
CA GLY A 85 34.96 -15.74 25.30
C GLY A 85 33.96 -16.81 24.81
N GLY A 86 33.14 -17.36 25.70
CA GLY A 86 32.12 -18.36 25.42
C GLY A 86 30.70 -17.77 25.27
N ASP A 87 30.56 -16.48 25.07
CA ASP A 87 29.27 -15.78 25.08
C ASP A 87 28.45 -15.98 23.80
N ILE A 88 27.17 -15.65 23.93
CA ILE A 88 26.22 -15.60 22.83
C ILE A 88 25.61 -14.21 22.80
N SER A 89 25.61 -13.58 21.62
CA SER A 89 24.93 -12.30 21.37
C SER A 89 23.87 -12.46 20.27
N GLN A 90 22.78 -11.73 20.38
CA GLN A 90 21.72 -11.75 19.37
C GLN A 90 21.19 -10.33 19.11
N ALA A 91 21.00 -10.02 17.82
CA ALA A 91 20.33 -8.83 17.35
C ALA A 91 19.15 -9.20 16.42
N GLN A 92 18.03 -8.53 16.60
CA GLN A 92 16.87 -8.66 15.71
C GLN A 92 16.40 -7.29 15.27
N ALA A 93 16.11 -7.17 13.97
CA ALA A 93 15.44 -6.02 13.37
C ALA A 93 14.28 -6.47 12.50
N THR A 94 13.15 -5.78 12.60
CA THR A 94 11.95 -6.03 11.79
C THR A 94 11.38 -4.70 11.32
N VAL A 95 11.25 -4.51 10.00
CA VAL A 95 10.50 -3.39 9.42
C VAL A 95 9.07 -3.84 9.17
N GLN A 96 8.12 -3.12 9.75
CA GLN A 96 6.69 -3.30 9.55
C GLN A 96 6.09 -2.11 8.81
N VAL A 97 5.14 -2.39 7.92
CA VAL A 97 4.36 -1.39 7.19
C VAL A 97 2.88 -1.60 7.46
N ARG A 98 2.13 -0.51 7.58
CA ARG A 98 0.67 -0.51 7.59
C ARG A 98 0.12 0.59 6.71
N VAL A 99 -1.16 0.50 6.39
CA VAL A 99 -1.90 1.53 5.66
C VAL A 99 -3.06 2.01 6.51
N LEU A 100 -3.28 3.31 6.48
CA LEU A 100 -4.44 3.97 7.09
C LEU A 100 -5.33 4.54 5.98
N LEU A 101 -6.64 4.45 6.16
CA LEU A 101 -7.67 5.14 5.40
C LEU A 101 -8.37 6.11 6.35
N ASP A 102 -8.25 7.41 6.10
CA ASP A 102 -8.78 8.48 6.97
C ASP A 102 -8.38 8.33 8.44
N GLY A 103 -7.16 7.82 8.69
CA GLY A 103 -6.61 7.57 10.00
C GLY A 103 -6.97 6.21 10.61
N ALA A 104 -7.87 5.44 10.02
CA ALA A 104 -8.22 4.10 10.46
C ALA A 104 -7.36 3.03 9.77
N GLU A 105 -6.95 1.99 10.50
CA GLU A 105 -6.12 0.92 9.97
C GLU A 105 -6.88 0.06 8.95
N VAL A 106 -6.26 -0.19 7.79
CA VAL A 106 -6.80 -1.01 6.71
C VAL A 106 -6.35 -2.46 6.87
N ASN A 107 -7.24 -3.41 6.51
CA ASN A 107 -6.91 -4.83 6.55
C ASN A 107 -5.76 -5.20 5.60
N PRO A 108 -4.87 -6.13 6.02
CA PRO A 108 -4.93 -6.98 7.22
C PRO A 108 -4.28 -6.32 8.45
N GLY A 109 -3.94 -5.05 8.44
CA GLY A 109 -3.17 -4.38 9.47
C GLY A 109 -1.67 -4.42 9.17
N PRO A 110 -0.79 -4.32 10.20
CA PRO A 110 0.65 -4.28 10.00
C PRO A 110 1.21 -5.57 9.38
N VAL A 111 2.02 -5.42 8.33
CA VAL A 111 2.71 -6.53 7.66
C VAL A 111 4.23 -6.37 7.75
N VAL A 112 4.95 -7.47 7.75
CA VAL A 112 6.42 -7.48 7.81
C VAL A 112 6.98 -7.36 6.40
N TYR A 113 7.79 -6.32 6.17
CA TYR A 113 8.50 -6.08 4.90
C TYR A 113 9.92 -6.64 4.93
N ALA A 114 10.56 -6.58 6.07
CA ALA A 114 11.86 -7.19 6.28
C ALA A 114 11.99 -7.66 7.73
N ASN A 115 12.64 -8.79 7.92
CA ASN A 115 12.97 -9.32 9.24
C ASN A 115 14.33 -10.00 9.21
N ARG A 116 15.13 -9.80 10.25
CA ARG A 116 16.39 -10.49 10.47
C ARG A 116 16.56 -10.79 11.93
N ILE A 117 17.03 -12.01 12.20
CA ILE A 117 17.59 -12.43 13.49
C ILE A 117 19.03 -12.86 13.21
N GLN A 118 19.96 -12.25 13.88
CA GLN A 118 21.38 -12.57 13.84
C GLN A 118 21.80 -13.07 15.21
N THR A 119 22.35 -14.27 15.26
CA THR A 119 22.91 -14.86 16.48
C THR A 119 24.40 -15.13 16.27
N LEU A 120 25.22 -14.66 17.17
CA LEU A 120 26.65 -14.88 17.20
C LEU A 120 26.98 -15.71 18.45
N THR A 121 27.64 -16.84 18.25
CA THR A 121 28.17 -17.67 19.35
C THR A 121 29.68 -17.68 19.26
N SER A 122 30.33 -17.25 20.29
CA SER A 122 31.78 -17.28 20.40
C SER A 122 32.25 -18.56 21.10
N HIS A 123 33.40 -19.08 20.68
CA HIS A 123 34.13 -20.18 21.32
C HIS A 123 35.61 -19.80 21.43
N LEU A 124 35.85 -18.53 21.71
CA LEU A 124 37.16 -17.93 21.79
C LEU A 124 37.72 -18.05 23.21
N ASP A 125 39.01 -17.77 23.39
CA ASP A 125 39.62 -17.65 24.72
C ASP A 125 39.16 -16.37 25.42
N ASP A 126 39.27 -16.32 26.77
CA ASP A 126 38.73 -15.26 27.66
C ASP A 126 39.25 -13.84 27.38
N ASN A 127 39.85 -13.46 26.38
CA ASN A 127 40.25 -12.10 26.01
C ASN A 127 40.14 -11.87 24.48
N GLU A 128 39.46 -12.76 23.80
CA GLU A 128 39.24 -12.63 22.38
C GLU A 128 37.77 -12.28 22.12
N GLU A 129 37.56 -11.37 21.16
CA GLU A 129 36.26 -10.84 20.79
C GLU A 129 36.00 -11.11 19.31
N ILE A 130 34.75 -11.38 18.96
CA ILE A 130 34.30 -11.47 17.60
C ILE A 130 33.10 -10.56 17.40
N GLN A 131 33.10 -9.82 16.30
CA GLN A 131 32.00 -8.94 15.87
C GLN A 131 31.45 -9.38 14.53
N LEU A 132 30.14 -9.28 14.38
CA LEU A 132 29.45 -9.55 13.13
C LEU A 132 28.47 -8.43 12.80
N THR A 133 28.72 -7.75 11.69
CA THR A 133 27.83 -6.72 11.15
C THR A 133 27.20 -7.20 9.87
N LEU A 134 25.89 -7.06 9.74
CA LEU A 134 25.15 -7.39 8.54
C LEU A 134 24.24 -6.24 8.11
N ASP A 135 24.38 -5.88 6.82
CA ASP A 135 23.46 -4.98 6.12
C ASP A 135 22.69 -5.75 5.06
N THR A 136 21.41 -5.48 4.96
CA THR A 136 20.60 -5.96 3.82
C THR A 136 19.60 -4.90 3.39
N ALA A 137 19.32 -4.88 2.11
CA ALA A 137 18.22 -4.13 1.53
C ALA A 137 17.49 -5.01 0.50
N GLY A 138 16.19 -4.86 0.42
CA GLY A 138 15.35 -5.57 -0.53
C GLY A 138 14.06 -4.84 -0.75
N ALA A 139 13.45 -5.04 -1.92
CA ALA A 139 12.13 -4.50 -2.23
C ALA A 139 11.05 -5.49 -1.78
N ALA A 140 10.01 -4.95 -1.16
CA ALA A 140 8.81 -5.69 -0.77
C ALA A 140 7.56 -4.91 -1.17
N SER A 141 6.49 -5.63 -1.45
CA SER A 141 5.19 -5.05 -1.81
C SER A 141 4.07 -5.86 -1.17
N PHE A 142 3.03 -5.16 -0.73
CA PHE A 142 1.83 -5.77 -0.21
C PHE A 142 0.60 -4.95 -0.64
N THR A 143 -0.51 -5.65 -0.94
CA THR A 143 -1.79 -5.02 -1.27
C THR A 143 -2.75 -5.14 -0.09
N PHE A 144 -3.15 -4.00 0.44
CA PHE A 144 -4.17 -3.85 1.48
C PHE A 144 -5.54 -3.68 0.82
N VAL A 145 -6.59 -4.09 1.52
CA VAL A 145 -7.96 -4.04 0.99
C VAL A 145 -8.86 -3.28 1.96
N ALA A 146 -9.40 -2.18 1.50
CA ALA A 146 -10.45 -1.45 2.20
C ALA A 146 -11.81 -1.76 1.57
N ASN A 147 -12.72 -2.33 2.37
CA ASN A 147 -14.07 -2.68 1.94
C ASN A 147 -15.04 -1.56 2.31
N ASP A 148 -16.13 -1.46 1.53
CA ASP A 148 -17.26 -0.57 1.80
C ASP A 148 -16.86 0.89 2.05
N VAL A 149 -15.88 1.39 1.30
CA VAL A 149 -15.44 2.79 1.40
C VAL A 149 -16.57 3.71 0.94
N PRO A 150 -17.02 4.65 1.79
CA PRO A 150 -18.16 5.50 1.46
C PRO A 150 -17.84 6.47 0.32
N VAL A 151 -18.87 7.21 -0.12
CA VAL A 151 -18.72 8.30 -1.10
C VAL A 151 -17.98 9.46 -0.46
N GLY A 152 -16.97 9.98 -1.14
CA GLY A 152 -16.22 11.14 -0.66
C GLY A 152 -14.76 11.17 -1.09
N ASP A 153 -14.05 12.16 -0.58
CA ASP A 153 -12.60 12.26 -0.69
C ASP A 153 -11.98 11.54 0.51
N HIS A 154 -11.04 10.63 0.23
CA HIS A 154 -10.38 9.80 1.23
C HIS A 154 -8.87 9.98 1.18
N THR A 155 -8.25 10.07 2.34
CA THR A 155 -6.79 10.15 2.49
C THR A 155 -6.25 8.78 2.89
N ILE A 156 -5.32 8.29 2.10
CA ILE A 156 -4.61 7.03 2.33
C ILE A 156 -3.19 7.35 2.76
N THR A 157 -2.75 6.82 3.90
CA THR A 157 -1.39 7.03 4.42
C THR A 157 -0.69 5.70 4.66
N ALA A 158 0.45 5.51 4.02
CA ALA A 158 1.35 4.39 4.33
C ALA A 158 2.32 4.79 5.44
N GLN A 159 2.46 3.95 6.46
CA GLN A 159 3.34 4.15 7.60
C GLN A 159 4.27 2.97 7.78
N ALA A 160 5.49 3.23 8.28
CA ALA A 160 6.40 2.18 8.71
C ALA A 160 6.90 2.39 10.13
N ARG A 161 7.38 1.30 10.73
CA ARG A 161 8.15 1.32 11.98
C ARG A 161 9.21 0.23 11.97
N VAL A 162 10.23 0.39 12.82
CA VAL A 162 11.15 -0.69 13.16
C VAL A 162 10.79 -1.27 14.52
N VAL A 163 10.92 -2.59 14.64
CA VAL A 163 10.91 -3.30 15.92
C VAL A 163 12.25 -3.98 16.08
N THR A 164 12.93 -3.70 17.18
CA THR A 164 14.24 -4.27 17.46
C THR A 164 14.26 -4.99 18.80
N SER A 165 15.04 -6.04 18.89
CA SER A 165 15.30 -6.75 20.13
C SER A 165 16.67 -7.44 20.07
N GLY A 166 17.20 -7.82 21.20
CA GLY A 166 18.45 -8.54 21.30
C GLY A 166 18.84 -8.80 22.74
N PHE A 167 19.98 -9.45 22.91
CA PHE A 167 20.62 -9.66 24.21
C PHE A 167 22.14 -9.68 24.04
N SER A 168 22.87 -9.44 25.15
CA SER A 168 24.31 -9.13 25.19
C SER A 168 24.63 -7.86 24.41
N ASP A 169 25.75 -7.73 23.75
CA ASP A 169 26.18 -6.56 23.01
C ASP A 169 25.62 -6.61 21.58
N TRP A 170 24.63 -5.77 21.32
CA TRP A 170 23.92 -5.74 20.05
C TRP A 170 23.45 -4.34 19.66
N GLU A 171 23.33 -4.14 18.35
CA GLU A 171 22.67 -2.99 17.75
C GLU A 171 21.78 -3.45 16.57
N ALA A 172 20.65 -2.78 16.39
CA ALA A 172 19.77 -3.05 15.26
C ALA A 172 19.03 -1.79 14.80
N LEU A 173 18.98 -1.59 13.48
CA LEU A 173 18.34 -0.45 12.85
C LEU A 173 17.49 -0.90 11.68
N GLY A 174 16.52 -0.05 11.30
CA GLY A 174 15.72 -0.22 10.11
C GLY A 174 15.59 1.07 9.31
N ALA A 175 15.45 0.93 8.00
CA ALA A 175 15.22 2.03 7.08
C ALA A 175 14.20 1.62 6.01
N VAL A 176 13.50 2.60 5.47
CA VAL A 176 12.65 2.42 4.28
C VAL A 176 13.21 3.31 3.18
N GLY A 177 13.53 2.68 2.05
CA GLY A 177 14.08 3.35 0.87
C GLY A 177 12.99 3.91 -0.04
N LYS A 178 13.32 3.94 -1.32
CA LYS A 178 12.38 4.40 -2.36
C LYS A 178 11.15 3.51 -2.37
N GLY A 179 9.98 4.11 -2.59
CA GLY A 179 8.74 3.36 -2.64
C GLY A 179 7.64 4.07 -3.41
N SER A 180 6.54 3.37 -3.56
CA SER A 180 5.32 3.87 -4.15
C SER A 180 4.10 3.42 -3.36
N LEU A 181 3.10 4.29 -3.32
CA LEU A 181 1.76 4.00 -2.84
C LEU A 181 0.81 4.14 -4.02
N THR A 182 0.16 3.06 -4.42
CA THR A 182 -0.84 3.05 -5.49
C THR A 182 -2.19 2.69 -4.90
N VAL A 183 -3.20 3.47 -5.22
CA VAL A 183 -4.59 3.25 -4.78
C VAL A 183 -5.48 3.11 -6.00
N GLU A 184 -6.22 2.01 -6.05
CA GLU A 184 -7.15 1.70 -7.13
C GLU A 184 -8.55 1.51 -6.58
N GLU A 185 -9.52 2.22 -7.16
CA GLU A 185 -10.94 1.99 -6.92
C GLU A 185 -11.36 0.75 -7.71
N VAL A 186 -11.93 -0.23 -7.04
CA VAL A 186 -12.39 -1.48 -7.62
C VAL A 186 -13.83 -1.78 -7.22
N ARG A 187 -14.46 -2.65 -7.99
CA ARG A 187 -15.74 -3.22 -7.63
C ARG A 187 -15.56 -4.72 -7.43
N MET A 188 -15.50 -5.12 -6.18
CA MET A 188 -15.44 -6.55 -5.89
C MET A 188 -16.79 -7.21 -6.17
N VAL A 189 -16.75 -8.37 -6.84
CA VAL A 189 -17.89 -9.26 -6.94
C VAL A 189 -17.81 -10.18 -5.73
N ASN A 190 -18.67 -9.96 -4.74
CA ASN A 190 -18.78 -10.87 -3.62
C ASN A 190 -19.15 -12.24 -4.17
N GLY A 191 -18.23 -13.20 -4.07
CA GLY A 191 -18.50 -14.59 -4.39
C GLY A 191 -19.62 -15.09 -3.47
N GLN A 192 -20.69 -15.60 -4.07
CA GLN A 192 -21.75 -16.32 -3.38
C GLN A 192 -21.24 -17.67 -2.92
#